data_5869faf76344a4e0e4226313492253ad
#
_entry.id   5869faf76344a4e0e4226313492253ad
#
_cell.length_a   1.000
_cell.length_b   1.000
_cell.length_c   1.000
_cell.angle_alpha   90.00
_cell.angle_beta   90.00
_cell.angle_gamma   90.00
#
_symmetry.space_group_name_H-M   'P 1'
#
loop_
_entity.id
_entity.type
_entity.pdbx_description
1 polymer ?
#
loop_
_entity_poly.entity_id
_entity_poly.type
_entity_poly.pdbx_seq_one_letter_code
_entity_poly.pdbx_strand_id
1 'polypeptide(L)'
;PDPCYPVFAAGSLMAGAVPYYYPLVAEHDFLPYVKDIPEEVAKKAKYMVVSLPSNPVGSIATPGLYEEIVAFARKYDILIIHDNAYSDIIFDGAHGGSFLATEGAKEIGVEFFSLSKSFNVTGARISFLVGRPDVIAALRKLRSQIDFGMFLPIQKAAIAALKGPLESVREQCQMYQERRDALCNERTDGQYGVLHGTDGKSRCDRDTGSKLRTSWRGLCTFRSGASAGEDQRSGRVHPQKRPVIIQKQN
;
A
#
# COMPACT_ATOMS: atom_id res chain seq x y z
N PRO A 1 0.83 2.62 7.73
CA PRO A 1 0.33 3.87 7.13
C PRO A 1 -1.14 4.11 7.43
N ASP A 2 -1.60 5.39 7.42
CA ASP A 2 -3.00 5.76 7.52
C ASP A 2 -3.27 6.97 6.59
N PRO A 3 -4.12 6.80 5.56
CA PRO A 3 -4.94 5.62 5.24
C PRO A 3 -4.13 4.45 4.69
N CYS A 4 -4.69 3.22 4.79
CA CYS A 4 -4.00 2.02 4.31
C CYS A 4 -4.95 0.92 3.83
N TYR A 5 -4.37 -0.08 3.19
CA TYR A 5 -5.09 -1.32 2.90
C TYR A 5 -5.39 -2.07 4.21
N PRO A 6 -6.66 -2.50 4.44
CA PRO A 6 -7.11 -2.98 5.75
C PRO A 6 -6.32 -4.15 6.32
N VAL A 7 -5.68 -4.97 5.48
CA VAL A 7 -4.93 -6.15 5.92
C VAL A 7 -3.72 -5.79 6.78
N PHE A 8 -3.16 -4.60 6.64
CA PHE A 8 -1.97 -4.20 7.42
C PHE A 8 -2.30 -4.12 8.91
N ALA A 9 -3.42 -3.50 9.25
CA ALA A 9 -3.88 -3.46 10.64
C ALA A 9 -4.41 -4.83 11.10
N ALA A 10 -5.26 -5.47 10.29
CA ALA A 10 -5.88 -6.74 10.65
C ALA A 10 -4.83 -7.84 10.85
N GLY A 11 -3.82 -7.96 9.97
CA GLY A 11 -2.74 -8.93 10.10
C GLY A 11 -1.91 -8.71 11.36
N SER A 12 -1.63 -7.45 11.70
CA SER A 12 -0.91 -7.08 12.91
C SER A 12 -1.67 -7.51 14.17
N LEU A 13 -2.96 -7.21 14.23
CA LEU A 13 -3.84 -7.59 15.35
C LEU A 13 -3.96 -9.11 15.49
N MET A 14 -4.10 -9.84 14.39
CA MET A 14 -4.16 -11.31 14.39
C MET A 14 -2.85 -11.94 14.89
N ALA A 15 -1.72 -11.28 14.67
CA ALA A 15 -0.42 -11.68 15.20
C ALA A 15 -0.18 -11.25 16.67
N GLY A 16 -1.17 -10.64 17.32
CA GLY A 16 -1.05 -10.14 18.69
C GLY A 16 -0.24 -8.86 18.84
N ALA A 17 0.06 -8.18 17.73
CA ALA A 17 0.74 -6.90 17.77
C ALA A 17 -0.24 -5.75 18.00
N VAL A 18 0.27 -4.65 18.52
CA VAL A 18 -0.49 -3.40 18.70
C VAL A 18 -0.05 -2.43 17.60
N PRO A 19 -0.92 -2.11 16.62
CA PRO A 19 -0.56 -1.23 15.53
C PRO A 19 -0.45 0.23 16.00
N TYR A 20 0.61 0.90 15.58
CA TYR A 20 0.73 2.35 15.54
C TYR A 20 0.49 2.83 14.11
N TYR A 21 -0.32 3.86 13.95
CA TYR A 21 -0.65 4.42 12.63
C TYR A 21 0.15 5.70 12.41
N TYR A 22 1.00 5.71 11.39
CA TYR A 22 1.65 6.93 10.93
C TYR A 22 0.85 7.53 9.76
N PRO A 23 0.61 8.87 9.78
CA PRO A 23 -0.27 9.50 8.81
C PRO A 23 0.42 9.66 7.45
N LEU A 24 -0.34 9.44 6.37
CA LEU A 24 0.00 9.87 5.02
C LEU A 24 -0.78 11.15 4.73
N VAL A 25 -0.11 12.29 4.74
CA VAL A 25 -0.73 13.62 4.63
C VAL A 25 -0.30 14.34 3.36
N ALA A 26 -1.11 15.28 2.90
CA ALA A 26 -0.86 16.02 1.67
C ALA A 26 0.42 16.87 1.76
N GLU A 27 0.77 17.34 2.94
CA GLU A 27 2.00 18.09 3.21
C GLU A 27 3.28 17.30 2.90
N HIS A 28 3.19 15.98 2.85
CA HIS A 28 4.26 15.05 2.50
C HIS A 28 3.91 14.19 1.27
N ASP A 29 3.09 14.71 0.36
CA ASP A 29 2.65 14.02 -0.87
C ASP A 29 2.08 12.62 -0.61
N PHE A 30 1.44 12.43 0.56
CA PHE A 30 0.95 11.14 1.04
C PHE A 30 2.02 10.03 1.10
N LEU A 31 3.28 10.43 1.31
CA LEU A 31 4.41 9.52 1.50
C LEU A 31 4.71 9.28 2.97
N PRO A 32 5.33 8.15 3.34
CA PRO A 32 5.84 7.93 4.68
C PRO A 32 6.88 8.99 5.07
N TYR A 33 6.62 9.71 6.14
CA TYR A 33 7.57 10.67 6.70
C TYR A 33 8.06 10.16 8.06
N VAL A 34 9.18 9.44 8.04
CA VAL A 34 9.69 8.71 9.21
C VAL A 34 10.13 9.61 10.36
N LYS A 35 10.38 10.90 10.08
CA LYS A 35 10.78 11.88 11.10
C LYS A 35 9.65 12.26 12.05
N ASP A 36 8.38 12.06 11.65
CA ASP A 36 7.20 12.32 12.48
C ASP A 36 6.86 11.13 13.39
N ILE A 37 7.54 9.99 13.25
CA ILE A 37 7.32 8.83 14.11
C ILE A 37 8.00 9.10 15.46
N PRO A 38 7.25 9.15 16.58
CA PRO A 38 7.83 9.39 17.90
C PRO A 38 8.90 8.35 18.25
N GLU A 39 9.98 8.82 18.86
CA GLU A 39 11.12 7.96 19.16
C GLU A 39 10.77 6.79 20.10
N GLU A 40 9.87 7.02 21.06
CA GLU A 40 9.35 5.97 21.95
C GLU A 40 8.56 4.89 21.21
N VAL A 41 7.91 5.24 20.09
CA VAL A 41 7.24 4.27 19.19
C VAL A 41 8.28 3.52 18.38
N ALA A 42 9.21 4.24 17.75
CA ALA A 42 10.26 3.64 16.93
C ALA A 42 11.10 2.62 17.73
N LYS A 43 11.47 2.92 18.97
CA LYS A 43 12.21 2.01 19.86
C LYS A 43 11.46 0.73 20.23
N LYS A 44 10.12 0.75 20.17
CA LYS A 44 9.27 -0.40 20.50
C LYS A 44 8.82 -1.18 19.25
N ALA A 45 8.81 -0.54 18.10
CA ALA A 45 8.36 -1.13 16.86
C ALA A 45 9.23 -2.34 16.48
N LYS A 46 8.58 -3.41 16.00
CA LYS A 46 9.25 -4.60 15.49
C LYS A 46 9.29 -4.63 13.98
N TYR A 47 8.27 -4.05 13.37
CA TYR A 47 8.21 -3.91 11.92
C TYR A 47 7.41 -2.65 11.55
N MET A 48 7.68 -2.15 10.39
CA MET A 48 6.94 -1.06 9.74
C MET A 48 6.45 -1.55 8.39
N VAL A 49 5.18 -1.32 8.12
CA VAL A 49 4.60 -1.60 6.80
C VAL A 49 4.71 -0.35 5.94
N VAL A 50 5.24 -0.50 4.74
CA VAL A 50 5.29 0.53 3.70
C VAL A 50 4.56 -0.02 2.49
N SER A 51 3.70 0.77 1.85
CA SER A 51 2.96 0.37 0.64
C SER A 51 3.13 1.44 -0.42
N LEU A 52 3.92 1.13 -1.45
CA LEU A 52 4.20 2.02 -2.57
C LEU A 52 4.38 1.21 -3.87
N PRO A 53 3.63 1.47 -4.92
CA PRO A 53 2.53 2.45 -4.99
C PRO A 53 1.42 2.16 -3.97
N SER A 54 0.91 3.23 -3.35
CA SER A 54 0.04 3.10 -2.17
C SER A 54 -1.43 2.83 -2.54
N ASN A 55 -2.07 1.95 -1.79
CA ASN A 55 -3.51 1.80 -1.75
C ASN A 55 -4.02 2.31 -0.38
N PRO A 56 -4.87 3.37 -0.32
CA PRO A 56 -5.70 3.91 -1.41
C PRO A 56 -5.16 5.17 -2.10
N VAL A 57 -4.08 5.78 -1.65
CA VAL A 57 -3.72 7.16 -2.02
C VAL A 57 -2.99 7.28 -3.37
N GLY A 58 -2.45 6.18 -3.91
CA GLY A 58 -1.81 6.15 -5.23
C GLY A 58 -0.41 6.76 -5.30
N SER A 59 0.16 7.24 -4.18
CA SER A 59 1.51 7.80 -4.16
C SER A 59 2.56 6.76 -4.51
N ILE A 60 3.61 7.19 -5.18
CA ILE A 60 4.79 6.40 -5.56
C ILE A 60 6.03 6.93 -4.85
N ALA A 61 7.04 6.07 -4.67
CA ALA A 61 8.28 6.49 -4.02
C ALA A 61 8.97 7.61 -4.80
N THR A 62 9.44 8.62 -4.09
CA THR A 62 10.32 9.66 -4.62
C THR A 62 11.80 9.27 -4.43
N PRO A 63 12.72 9.86 -5.21
CA PRO A 63 14.14 9.65 -5.00
C PRO A 63 14.56 9.96 -3.56
N GLY A 64 15.35 9.07 -2.95
CA GLY A 64 15.83 9.24 -1.58
C GLY A 64 14.91 8.71 -0.48
N LEU A 65 13.63 8.45 -0.77
CA LEU A 65 12.68 8.00 0.25
C LEU A 65 13.06 6.64 0.85
N TYR A 66 13.42 5.68 0.00
CA TYR A 66 13.79 4.34 0.49
C TYR A 66 15.09 4.36 1.30
N GLU A 67 16.03 5.23 0.97
CA GLU A 67 17.26 5.46 1.73
C GLU A 67 16.94 6.02 3.13
N GLU A 68 16.02 6.97 3.24
CA GLU A 68 15.56 7.48 4.54
C GLU A 68 14.88 6.38 5.38
N ILE A 69 14.04 5.56 4.76
CA ILE A 69 13.39 4.42 5.44
C ILE A 69 14.43 3.38 5.89
N VAL A 70 15.43 3.07 5.06
CA VAL A 70 16.52 2.14 5.42
C VAL A 70 17.32 2.68 6.61
N ALA A 71 17.69 3.94 6.57
CA ALA A 71 18.44 4.57 7.67
C ALA A 71 17.63 4.55 8.98
N PHE A 72 16.34 4.88 8.92
CA PHE A 72 15.44 4.84 10.07
C PHE A 72 15.29 3.42 10.62
N ALA A 73 15.06 2.44 9.76
CA ALA A 73 14.87 1.06 10.16
C ALA A 73 16.12 0.46 10.80
N ARG A 74 17.31 0.77 10.27
CA ARG A 74 18.59 0.35 10.87
C ARG A 74 18.82 0.99 12.24
N LYS A 75 18.52 2.29 12.38
CA LYS A 75 18.68 2.99 13.67
C LYS A 75 17.89 2.36 14.80
N TYR A 76 16.68 1.85 14.52
CA TYR A 76 15.77 1.37 15.55
C TYR A 76 15.55 -0.15 15.52
N ASP A 77 16.28 -0.88 14.69
CA ASP A 77 16.15 -2.35 14.49
C ASP A 77 14.72 -2.75 14.11
N ILE A 78 14.17 -2.08 13.10
CA ILE A 78 12.81 -2.28 12.59
C ILE A 78 12.87 -3.08 11.30
N LEU A 79 12.09 -4.17 11.20
CA LEU A 79 11.88 -4.90 9.95
C LEU A 79 10.95 -4.08 9.04
N ILE A 80 11.34 -3.86 7.79
CA ILE A 80 10.45 -3.26 6.78
C ILE A 80 9.69 -4.35 6.03
N ILE A 81 8.38 -4.21 5.99
CA ILE A 81 7.48 -5.02 5.16
C ILE A 81 6.94 -4.10 4.07
N HIS A 82 7.51 -4.21 2.87
CA HIS A 82 7.09 -3.38 1.74
C HIS A 82 6.04 -4.12 0.88
N ASP A 83 4.89 -3.51 0.68
CA ASP A 83 3.85 -3.97 -0.24
C ASP A 83 3.97 -3.23 -1.56
N ASN A 84 4.46 -3.93 -2.59
CA ASN A 84 4.66 -3.43 -3.94
C ASN A 84 3.71 -4.11 -4.94
N ALA A 85 2.46 -4.29 -4.55
CA ALA A 85 1.46 -4.99 -5.37
C ALA A 85 1.11 -4.25 -6.66
N TYR A 86 1.42 -2.96 -6.77
CA TYR A 86 1.11 -2.11 -7.92
C TYR A 86 2.36 -1.66 -8.68
N SER A 87 3.48 -2.39 -8.56
CA SER A 87 4.78 -2.04 -9.16
C SER A 87 4.73 -1.66 -10.64
N ASP A 88 3.83 -2.29 -11.40
CA ASP A 88 3.71 -2.11 -12.85
C ASP A 88 2.52 -1.23 -13.26
N ILE A 89 1.74 -0.73 -12.31
CA ILE A 89 0.59 0.15 -12.57
C ILE A 89 0.95 1.56 -12.09
N ILE A 90 1.82 2.20 -12.83
CA ILE A 90 2.32 3.55 -12.60
C ILE A 90 2.18 4.32 -13.91
N PHE A 91 1.71 5.56 -13.81
CA PHE A 91 1.28 6.37 -14.93
C PHE A 91 2.30 7.48 -15.25
N ASP A 92 2.09 8.14 -16.39
CA ASP A 92 2.83 9.35 -16.80
C ASP A 92 4.34 9.14 -16.95
N GLY A 93 4.75 7.90 -17.27
CA GLY A 93 6.16 7.55 -17.43
C GLY A 93 6.98 7.54 -16.13
N ALA A 94 6.32 7.65 -14.99
CA ALA A 94 6.98 7.57 -13.69
C ALA A 94 7.39 6.13 -13.33
N HIS A 95 8.28 5.99 -12.35
CA HIS A 95 8.77 4.70 -11.86
C HIS A 95 8.77 4.69 -10.33
N GLY A 96 8.13 3.69 -9.72
CA GLY A 96 8.10 3.53 -8.26
C GLY A 96 9.33 2.81 -7.70
N GLY A 97 9.99 2.03 -8.53
CA GLY A 97 11.16 1.24 -8.12
C GLY A 97 10.83 0.07 -7.18
N SER A 98 11.88 -0.55 -6.67
CA SER A 98 11.81 -1.59 -5.65
C SER A 98 12.57 -1.12 -4.41
N PHE A 99 11.96 -1.25 -3.24
CA PHE A 99 12.63 -1.00 -1.96
C PHE A 99 13.92 -1.82 -1.83
N LEU A 100 13.90 -3.09 -2.27
CA LEU A 100 15.06 -3.98 -2.19
C LEU A 100 16.20 -3.64 -3.17
N ALA A 101 16.00 -2.69 -4.09
CA ALA A 101 17.07 -2.14 -4.93
C ALA A 101 17.94 -1.12 -4.17
N THR A 102 17.44 -0.59 -3.05
CA THR A 102 18.17 0.35 -2.20
C THR A 102 19.26 -0.38 -1.40
N GLU A 103 20.43 0.23 -1.30
CA GLU A 103 21.55 -0.33 -0.54
C GLU A 103 21.15 -0.59 0.92
N GLY A 104 21.41 -1.81 1.40
CA GLY A 104 21.09 -2.23 2.76
C GLY A 104 19.65 -2.59 3.03
N ALA A 105 18.76 -2.50 2.05
CA ALA A 105 17.35 -2.85 2.25
C ALA A 105 17.14 -4.37 2.45
N LYS A 106 17.95 -5.20 1.79
CA LYS A 106 17.83 -6.68 1.85
C LYS A 106 18.16 -7.25 3.23
N GLU A 107 18.97 -6.54 4.02
CA GLU A 107 19.33 -6.94 5.38
C GLU A 107 18.22 -6.61 6.40
N ILE A 108 17.35 -5.68 6.08
CA ILE A 108 16.36 -5.17 7.02
C ILE A 108 14.91 -5.33 6.57
N GLY A 109 14.67 -5.83 5.35
CA GLY A 109 13.32 -5.85 4.84
C GLY A 109 12.97 -7.00 3.91
N VAL A 110 11.69 -7.05 3.64
CA VAL A 110 11.06 -7.94 2.66
C VAL A 110 10.08 -7.14 1.80
N GLU A 111 9.88 -7.60 0.58
CA GLU A 111 9.01 -6.95 -0.39
C GLU A 111 8.04 -7.95 -1.00
N PHE A 112 6.74 -7.62 -0.96
CA PHE A 112 5.67 -8.38 -1.57
C PHE A 112 5.40 -7.88 -2.98
N PHE A 113 5.30 -8.81 -3.92
CA PHE A 113 4.83 -8.58 -5.27
C PHE A 113 3.60 -9.42 -5.55
N SER A 114 2.69 -8.90 -6.38
CA SER A 114 1.45 -9.59 -6.73
C SER A 114 1.23 -9.60 -8.23
N LEU A 115 0.93 -10.78 -8.78
CA LEU A 115 0.54 -10.90 -10.18
C LEU A 115 -0.92 -10.47 -10.40
N SER A 116 -1.69 -10.32 -9.33
CA SER A 116 -3.11 -9.96 -9.38
C SER A 116 -3.37 -8.68 -10.14
N LYS A 117 -2.45 -7.71 -10.05
CA LYS A 117 -2.61 -6.37 -10.63
C LYS A 117 -1.89 -6.27 -11.96
N SER A 118 -0.60 -6.59 -12.00
CA SER A 118 0.23 -6.49 -13.19
C SER A 118 -0.28 -7.37 -14.35
N PHE A 119 -0.78 -8.57 -14.06
CA PHE A 119 -1.27 -9.50 -15.07
C PHE A 119 -2.80 -9.69 -15.06
N ASN A 120 -3.53 -8.86 -14.31
CA ASN A 120 -5.00 -8.93 -14.19
C ASN A 120 -5.53 -10.34 -13.83
N VAL A 121 -4.83 -11.06 -12.97
CA VAL A 121 -5.13 -12.45 -12.57
C VAL A 121 -5.52 -12.53 -11.10
N THR A 122 -6.32 -11.61 -10.62
CA THR A 122 -6.73 -11.50 -9.20
C THR A 122 -7.29 -12.81 -8.65
N GLY A 123 -8.06 -13.56 -9.45
CA GLY A 123 -8.63 -14.85 -9.06
C GLY A 123 -7.62 -15.99 -8.90
N ALA A 124 -6.42 -15.88 -9.49
CA ALA A 124 -5.38 -16.89 -9.40
C ALA A 124 -4.73 -16.98 -8.00
N ARG A 125 -4.88 -15.97 -7.16
CA ARG A 125 -4.39 -15.90 -5.78
C ARG A 125 -2.90 -16.18 -5.66
N ILE A 126 -2.08 -15.51 -6.48
CA ILE A 126 -0.63 -15.71 -6.51
C ILE A 126 0.13 -14.40 -6.28
N SER A 127 1.07 -14.48 -5.37
CA SER A 127 2.03 -13.42 -5.03
C SER A 127 3.35 -14.08 -4.60
N PHE A 128 4.39 -13.29 -4.48
CA PHE A 128 5.67 -13.77 -3.96
C PHE A 128 6.30 -12.74 -3.03
N LEU A 129 7.12 -13.24 -2.12
CA LEU A 129 7.89 -12.46 -1.15
C LEU A 129 9.37 -12.66 -1.43
N VAL A 130 10.12 -11.57 -1.47
CA VAL A 130 11.57 -11.56 -1.59
C VAL A 130 12.19 -10.70 -0.50
N GLY A 131 13.48 -10.92 -0.19
CA GLY A 131 14.23 -10.14 0.78
C GLY A 131 14.88 -10.99 1.86
N ARG A 132 14.81 -10.55 3.09
CA ARG A 132 15.52 -11.09 4.24
C ARG A 132 15.26 -12.60 4.46
N PRO A 133 16.31 -13.46 4.45
CA PRO A 133 16.14 -14.90 4.36
C PRO A 133 15.44 -15.55 5.55
N ASP A 134 15.69 -15.04 6.78
CA ASP A 134 15.07 -15.57 8.01
C ASP A 134 13.54 -15.32 8.02
N VAL A 135 13.08 -14.16 7.53
CA VAL A 135 11.65 -13.84 7.39
C VAL A 135 11.01 -14.76 6.35
N ILE A 136 11.69 -14.99 5.22
CA ILE A 136 11.20 -15.91 4.18
C ILE A 136 11.14 -17.33 4.71
N ALA A 137 12.13 -17.78 5.47
CA ALA A 137 12.13 -19.10 6.09
C ALA A 137 10.96 -19.26 7.08
N ALA A 138 10.70 -18.23 7.91
CA ALA A 138 9.58 -18.22 8.84
C ALA A 138 8.23 -18.29 8.11
N LEU A 139 8.06 -17.50 7.03
CA LEU A 139 6.85 -17.54 6.20
C LEU A 139 6.65 -18.91 5.55
N ARG A 140 7.71 -19.50 5.00
CA ARG A 140 7.64 -20.85 4.41
C ARG A 140 7.21 -21.90 5.43
N LYS A 141 7.78 -21.86 6.65
CA LYS A 141 7.38 -22.75 7.74
C LYS A 141 5.92 -22.55 8.12
N LEU A 142 5.46 -21.31 8.27
CA LEU A 142 4.06 -21.01 8.59
C LEU A 142 3.12 -21.53 7.49
N ARG A 143 3.41 -21.22 6.24
CA ARG A 143 2.56 -21.61 5.10
C ARG A 143 2.50 -23.12 4.91
N SER A 144 3.57 -23.86 5.20
CA SER A 144 3.55 -25.31 5.14
C SER A 144 2.54 -25.96 6.10
N GLN A 145 2.07 -25.21 7.11
CA GLN A 145 1.04 -25.65 8.05
C GLN A 145 -0.35 -25.08 7.79
N ILE A 146 -0.47 -24.03 6.95
CA ILE A 146 -1.74 -23.36 6.65
C ILE A 146 -2.34 -23.88 5.35
N ASP A 147 -1.57 -23.85 4.26
CA ASP A 147 -2.07 -24.18 2.92
C ASP A 147 -1.30 -25.29 2.21
N PHE A 148 -0.31 -25.88 2.86
CA PHE A 148 0.52 -27.01 2.37
C PHE A 148 1.22 -26.76 1.03
N GLY A 149 0.89 -25.69 0.35
CA GLY A 149 1.46 -25.28 -0.93
C GLY A 149 0.39 -24.74 -1.89
N MET A 150 0.89 -24.10 -2.92
CA MET A 150 0.05 -23.51 -3.94
C MET A 150 -0.21 -24.48 -5.08
N PHE A 151 -1.40 -24.45 -5.66
CA PHE A 151 -1.77 -25.27 -6.80
C PHE A 151 -0.78 -25.14 -7.96
N LEU A 152 -0.17 -26.24 -8.37
CA LEU A 152 0.97 -26.27 -9.29
C LEU A 152 0.68 -25.60 -10.66
N PRO A 153 -0.50 -25.77 -11.28
CA PRO A 153 -0.82 -25.04 -12.52
C PRO A 153 -0.74 -23.54 -12.40
N ILE A 154 -1.17 -22.94 -11.27
CA ILE A 154 -1.06 -21.50 -11.01
C ILE A 154 0.41 -21.08 -10.91
N GLN A 155 1.26 -21.88 -10.25
CA GLN A 155 2.69 -21.60 -10.20
C GLN A 155 3.34 -21.62 -11.59
N LYS A 156 2.98 -22.60 -12.43
CA LYS A 156 3.47 -22.69 -13.81
C LYS A 156 2.99 -21.51 -14.67
N ALA A 157 1.72 -21.10 -14.51
CA ALA A 157 1.18 -19.93 -15.18
C ALA A 157 1.92 -18.64 -14.76
N ALA A 158 2.21 -18.47 -13.47
CA ALA A 158 2.99 -17.33 -12.98
C ALA A 158 4.41 -17.31 -13.55
N ILE A 159 5.08 -18.47 -13.63
CA ILE A 159 6.41 -18.56 -14.24
C ILE A 159 6.35 -18.18 -15.73
N ALA A 160 5.34 -18.65 -16.45
CA ALA A 160 5.16 -18.28 -17.85
C ALA A 160 4.91 -16.78 -18.03
N ALA A 161 4.06 -16.18 -17.19
CA ALA A 161 3.77 -14.75 -17.19
C ALA A 161 5.04 -13.92 -16.91
N LEU A 162 5.81 -14.27 -15.89
CA LEU A 162 7.03 -13.55 -15.50
C LEU A 162 8.19 -13.73 -16.51
N LYS A 163 8.21 -14.82 -17.26
CA LYS A 163 9.21 -15.06 -18.32
C LYS A 163 8.75 -14.58 -19.70
N GLY A 164 7.48 -14.30 -19.85
CA GLY A 164 6.87 -13.83 -21.09
C GLY A 164 7.13 -12.36 -21.36
N PRO A 165 6.66 -11.87 -22.50
CA PRO A 165 6.74 -10.47 -22.86
C PRO A 165 5.80 -9.65 -21.95
N LEU A 166 6.18 -8.39 -21.69
CA LEU A 166 5.45 -7.48 -20.81
C LEU A 166 4.53 -6.50 -21.57
N GLU A 167 4.31 -6.72 -22.86
CA GLU A 167 3.48 -5.86 -23.71
C GLU A 167 2.05 -5.77 -23.14
N SER A 168 1.45 -6.89 -22.78
CA SER A 168 0.10 -6.93 -22.20
C SER A 168 -0.01 -6.17 -20.85
N VAL A 169 1.06 -6.14 -20.06
CA VAL A 169 1.12 -5.37 -18.83
C VAL A 169 1.16 -3.87 -19.13
N ARG A 170 1.94 -3.48 -20.13
CA ARG A 170 2.04 -2.07 -20.57
C ARG A 170 0.74 -1.57 -21.19
N GLU A 171 0.11 -2.38 -22.05
CA GLU A 171 -1.21 -2.08 -22.63
C GLU A 171 -2.29 -1.91 -21.57
N GLN A 172 -2.29 -2.81 -20.57
CA GLN A 172 -3.20 -2.69 -19.41
C GLN A 172 -2.95 -1.41 -18.61
N CYS A 173 -1.68 -1.07 -18.36
CA CYS A 173 -1.31 0.15 -17.65
C CYS A 173 -1.77 1.39 -18.41
N GLN A 174 -1.55 1.43 -19.73
CA GLN A 174 -2.01 2.51 -20.60
C GLN A 174 -3.54 2.64 -20.57
N MET A 175 -4.28 1.53 -20.67
CA MET A 175 -5.74 1.56 -20.57
C MET A 175 -6.23 2.13 -19.22
N TYR A 176 -5.55 1.82 -18.13
CA TYR A 176 -5.88 2.41 -16.83
C TYR A 176 -5.55 3.90 -16.75
N GLN A 177 -4.44 4.32 -17.37
CA GLN A 177 -4.09 5.73 -17.48
C GLN A 177 -5.15 6.50 -18.26
N GLU A 178 -5.58 6.01 -19.42
CA GLU A 178 -6.65 6.60 -20.22
C GLU A 178 -7.98 6.73 -19.44
N ARG A 179 -8.34 5.70 -18.67
CA ARG A 179 -9.54 5.75 -17.81
C ARG A 179 -9.42 6.78 -16.70
N ARG A 180 -8.25 6.87 -16.05
CA ARG A 180 -7.97 7.93 -15.07
C ARG A 180 -8.12 9.30 -15.70
N ASP A 181 -7.52 9.52 -16.86
CA ASP A 181 -7.52 10.80 -17.54
C ASP A 181 -8.92 11.22 -18.00
N ALA A 182 -9.71 10.27 -18.50
CA ALA A 182 -11.12 10.51 -18.81
C ALA A 182 -11.91 10.94 -17.58
N LEU A 183 -11.77 10.22 -16.45
CA LEU A 183 -12.42 10.59 -15.19
C LEU A 183 -11.97 11.96 -14.66
N CYS A 184 -10.71 12.33 -14.83
CA CYS A 184 -10.20 13.64 -14.45
C CYS A 184 -10.72 14.76 -15.35
N ASN A 185 -10.87 14.52 -16.64
CA ASN A 185 -11.35 15.50 -17.62
C ASN A 185 -12.85 15.75 -17.52
N GLU A 186 -13.66 14.72 -17.24
CA GLU A 186 -15.11 14.85 -17.06
C GLU A 186 -15.49 15.58 -15.77
N ARG A 187 -14.55 15.73 -14.83
CA ARG A 187 -14.79 16.32 -13.51
C ARG A 187 -14.48 17.82 -13.39
N THR A 188 -14.38 18.52 -14.49
CA THR A 188 -14.27 20.00 -14.47
C THR A 188 -15.50 20.71 -13.91
N ASP A 189 -16.58 20.00 -13.65
CA ASP A 189 -17.87 20.50 -13.17
C ASP A 189 -18.11 20.31 -11.64
N GLY A 190 -17.09 20.08 -10.86
CA GLY A 190 -17.12 20.43 -9.43
C GLY A 190 -17.70 19.42 -8.42
N GLN A 191 -17.97 18.15 -8.78
CA GLN A 191 -18.65 17.25 -7.82
C GLN A 191 -17.82 16.22 -7.08
N TYR A 192 -16.59 15.85 -7.49
CA TYR A 192 -15.77 14.90 -6.72
C TYR A 192 -14.25 15.08 -6.94
N GLY A 193 -13.48 15.22 -5.86
CA GLY A 193 -12.02 15.23 -5.93
C GLY A 193 -11.44 13.83 -6.10
N VAL A 194 -10.48 13.64 -6.99
CA VAL A 194 -9.66 12.43 -7.13
C VAL A 194 -8.27 12.73 -6.56
N LEU A 195 -7.71 11.80 -5.82
CA LEU A 195 -6.37 11.92 -5.25
C LEU A 195 -5.29 11.74 -6.32
N HIS A 196 -4.21 12.47 -6.19
CA HIS A 196 -3.23 12.70 -7.22
C HIS A 196 -1.87 12.10 -6.95
N GLY A 197 -1.19 11.78 -8.05
CA GLY A 197 0.22 11.45 -8.06
C GLY A 197 1.13 12.67 -7.77
N THR A 198 2.35 12.39 -7.52
CA THR A 198 3.40 13.16 -6.86
C THR A 198 3.96 14.39 -7.57
N ASP A 199 3.45 14.78 -8.72
CA ASP A 199 4.07 15.86 -9.51
C ASP A 199 3.39 17.24 -9.40
N GLY A 200 2.38 17.37 -8.55
CA GLY A 200 1.68 18.64 -8.34
C GLY A 200 0.99 19.20 -9.58
N LYS A 201 0.97 18.48 -10.68
CA LYS A 201 0.44 18.96 -11.98
C LYS A 201 -0.91 18.39 -12.35
N SER A 202 -1.49 17.50 -11.58
CA SER A 202 -2.78 16.96 -11.92
C SER A 202 -3.88 18.00 -11.73
N ARG A 203 -4.57 18.29 -12.83
CA ARG A 203 -5.52 19.42 -12.98
C ARG A 203 -6.84 19.26 -12.21
N CYS A 204 -7.03 18.21 -11.45
CA CYS A 204 -8.27 17.98 -10.71
C CYS A 204 -8.36 18.73 -9.38
N ASP A 205 -7.36 19.54 -9.00
CA ASP A 205 -7.26 20.09 -7.65
C ASP A 205 -7.20 21.62 -7.57
N ARG A 206 -7.99 22.34 -8.35
CA ARG A 206 -7.95 23.81 -8.24
C ARG A 206 -8.77 24.43 -7.11
N ASP A 207 -9.64 23.69 -6.43
CA ASP A 207 -10.60 24.33 -5.52
C ASP A 207 -10.88 23.66 -4.16
N THR A 208 -10.14 22.64 -3.72
CA THR A 208 -10.52 21.90 -2.51
C THR A 208 -9.56 21.99 -1.33
N GLY A 209 -8.60 22.89 -1.33
CA GLY A 209 -7.59 23.04 -0.27
C GLY A 209 -8.10 23.21 1.16
N SER A 210 -9.40 23.41 1.38
CA SER A 210 -9.96 23.59 2.73
C SER A 210 -10.99 22.54 3.16
N LYS A 211 -11.51 21.71 2.27
CA LYS A 211 -12.60 20.75 2.60
C LYS A 211 -12.18 19.29 2.76
N LEU A 212 -10.96 18.93 2.45
CA LEU A 212 -10.46 17.55 2.51
C LEU A 212 -10.19 17.03 3.94
N ARG A 213 -10.14 17.89 4.94
CA ARG A 213 -9.83 17.49 6.33
C ARG A 213 -10.90 16.66 7.03
N THR A 214 -12.10 16.53 6.49
CA THR A 214 -13.22 15.89 7.21
C THR A 214 -13.89 14.72 6.52
N SER A 215 -13.47 14.31 5.32
CA SER A 215 -14.25 13.34 4.52
C SER A 215 -13.55 12.03 4.16
N TRP A 216 -12.41 11.69 4.73
CA TRP A 216 -11.71 10.43 4.41
C TRP A 216 -12.52 9.17 4.69
N ARG A 217 -13.56 9.23 5.52
CA ARG A 217 -14.45 8.09 5.80
C ARG A 217 -15.43 7.75 4.67
N GLY A 218 -15.56 8.59 3.66
CA GLY A 218 -16.55 8.44 2.59
C GLY A 218 -16.01 8.01 1.22
N LEU A 219 -14.69 8.04 1.01
CA LEU A 219 -14.11 7.93 -0.35
C LEU A 219 -13.68 6.53 -0.78
N CYS A 220 -13.71 5.52 0.06
CA CYS A 220 -13.20 4.19 -0.24
C CYS A 220 -14.25 3.15 -0.61
N THR A 221 -15.45 3.51 -1.06
CA THR A 221 -16.42 2.54 -1.55
C THR A 221 -16.85 2.85 -2.98
N PHE A 222 -16.07 2.39 -3.97
CA PHE A 222 -16.65 2.00 -5.25
C PHE A 222 -17.43 0.70 -5.02
N ARG A 223 -18.69 0.79 -4.69
CA ARG A 223 -19.62 -0.32 -4.89
C ARG A 223 -20.01 -0.33 -6.35
N SER A 224 -19.68 -1.39 -7.05
CA SER A 224 -20.36 -1.82 -8.25
C SER A 224 -21.87 -1.83 -7.96
N GLY A 225 -22.66 -1.17 -8.80
CA GLY A 225 -24.07 -0.93 -8.58
C GLY A 225 -24.87 -2.19 -8.27
N ALA A 226 -25.62 -2.11 -7.19
CA ALA A 226 -26.86 -2.82 -6.96
C ALA A 226 -27.75 -1.89 -6.15
N SER A 227 -28.95 -1.79 -6.61
CA SER A 227 -30.10 -0.97 -6.25
C SER A 227 -30.28 -0.55 -4.80
N ALA A 228 -30.81 0.67 -4.67
CA ALA A 228 -31.26 1.35 -3.49
C ALA A 228 -32.26 0.55 -2.63
N GLY A 229 -32.03 0.61 -1.30
CA GLY A 229 -32.99 0.36 -0.26
C GLY A 229 -32.60 1.20 0.93
N GLU A 230 -33.44 2.17 1.26
CA GLU A 230 -33.29 3.04 2.40
C GLU A 230 -33.26 2.25 3.71
N ASP A 231 -32.34 2.56 4.62
CA ASP A 231 -32.66 2.57 6.04
C ASP A 231 -31.81 3.62 6.79
N GLN A 232 -32.54 4.57 7.36
CA GLN A 232 -32.03 5.60 8.25
C GLN A 232 -31.96 5.01 9.65
N ARG A 233 -30.77 4.92 10.25
CA ARG A 233 -30.60 5.08 11.70
C ARG A 233 -29.22 5.62 12.05
N SER A 234 -29.22 6.83 12.54
CA SER A 234 -28.09 7.55 13.12
C SER A 234 -27.67 6.92 14.44
N GLY A 235 -26.46 6.39 14.49
CA GLY A 235 -25.78 6.05 15.74
C GLY A 235 -24.46 6.79 15.83
N ARG A 236 -24.41 7.87 16.61
CA ARG A 236 -23.15 8.58 16.91
C ARG A 236 -22.29 7.70 17.79
N VAL A 237 -21.13 7.28 17.29
CA VAL A 237 -20.07 6.68 18.12
C VAL A 237 -18.98 7.74 18.32
N HIS A 238 -18.79 8.16 19.55
CA HIS A 238 -17.73 9.07 19.98
C HIS A 238 -16.36 8.39 19.83
N PRO A 239 -15.32 9.03 19.27
CA PRO A 239 -13.98 8.46 19.25
C PRO A 239 -13.32 8.64 20.61
N GLN A 240 -13.22 7.57 21.38
CA GLN A 240 -12.31 7.54 22.52
C GLN A 240 -10.89 7.36 22.01
N LYS A 241 -10.06 8.39 22.18
CA LYS A 241 -8.60 8.31 22.04
C LYS A 241 -8.05 7.40 23.13
N ARG A 242 -7.64 6.18 22.79
CA ARG A 242 -6.83 5.34 23.68
C ARG A 242 -5.38 5.40 23.22
N PRO A 243 -4.42 5.67 24.10
CA PRO A 243 -3.00 5.58 23.79
C PRO A 243 -2.63 4.12 23.58
N VAL A 244 -1.96 3.86 22.47
CA VAL A 244 -1.53 2.51 22.10
C VAL A 244 -0.08 2.33 22.53
N ILE A 245 0.14 1.45 23.50
CA ILE A 245 1.46 1.04 23.98
C ILE A 245 1.73 -0.37 23.45
N ILE A 246 2.82 -0.54 22.67
CA ILE A 246 3.29 -1.85 22.23
C ILE A 246 4.02 -2.50 23.39
N GLN A 247 3.44 -3.53 24.03
CA GLN A 247 4.14 -4.32 25.04
C GLN A 247 4.92 -5.49 24.41
N LYS A 248 6.19 -5.63 24.82
CA LYS A 248 6.94 -6.88 24.62
C LYS A 248 6.33 -7.95 25.53
N GLN A 249 5.91 -9.07 24.98
CA GLN A 249 5.81 -10.30 25.77
C GLN A 249 7.17 -10.99 25.74
N ASN A 250 7.66 -11.31 26.92
CA ASN A 250 8.89 -12.09 27.14
C ASN A 250 8.76 -13.50 26.56
#